data_f54333f75599e7ccdc08d46274a2f311
#
_entry.id   f54333f75599e7ccdc08d46274a2f311
#
_cell.length_a   1.000
_cell.length_b   1.000
_cell.length_c   1.000
_cell.angle_alpha   90.00
_cell.angle_beta   90.00
_cell.angle_gamma   90.00
#
_symmetry.space_group_name_H-M   'P 1'
#
loop_
_entity.id
_entity.type
_entity.pdbx_description
1 polymer ?
#
loop_
_entity_poly.entity_id
_entity_poly.type
_entity_poly.pdbx_seq_one_letter_code
_entity_poly.pdbx_strand_id
1 'polypeptide(L)'
;MKSSKLKLASIILAVVLCLLVLSAPAGAVVQPNSDFYVLDNENVLSAETEKYIIDRNLNLVSNCKGAQVCVVVTDSTNGQDIEEYATELFNAWGIGSKTEDNGVLILFLTDDDNYWIMPGIGLERVLTERVL
;
A
#
# COMPACT_ATOMS: atom_id res chain seq x y z
N MET A 1 -21.47 -28.55 -42.89
CA MET A 1 -21.22 -27.12 -42.59
C MET A 1 -21.74 -26.64 -41.23
N LYS A 2 -22.85 -27.10 -40.70
CA LYS A 2 -23.33 -26.71 -39.35
C LYS A 2 -22.42 -27.21 -38.20
N SER A 3 -21.87 -28.41 -38.30
CA SER A 3 -21.04 -29.05 -37.27
C SER A 3 -19.69 -28.37 -37.03
N SER A 4 -19.05 -27.82 -38.06
CA SER A 4 -17.75 -27.12 -37.93
C SER A 4 -17.91 -25.76 -37.27
N LYS A 5 -18.98 -25.03 -37.52
CA LYS A 5 -19.31 -23.75 -36.90
C LYS A 5 -19.60 -23.89 -35.38
N LEU A 6 -20.28 -24.99 -34.99
CA LEU A 6 -20.53 -25.30 -33.58
C LEU A 6 -19.21 -25.63 -32.84
N LYS A 7 -18.32 -26.39 -33.47
CA LYS A 7 -17.01 -26.74 -32.89
C LYS A 7 -16.12 -25.48 -32.73
N LEU A 8 -16.15 -24.60 -33.74
CA LEU A 8 -15.41 -23.33 -33.67
C LEU A 8 -15.94 -22.41 -32.55
N ALA A 9 -17.28 -22.30 -32.45
CA ALA A 9 -17.90 -21.51 -31.37
C ALA A 9 -17.59 -22.06 -29.98
N SER A 10 -17.54 -23.39 -29.81
CA SER A 10 -17.17 -24.03 -28.54
C SER A 10 -15.71 -23.79 -28.16
N ILE A 11 -14.79 -23.79 -29.14
CA ILE A 11 -13.38 -23.53 -28.91
C ILE A 11 -13.18 -22.05 -28.52
N ILE A 12 -13.84 -21.12 -29.20
CA ILE A 12 -13.77 -19.69 -28.89
C ILE A 12 -14.34 -19.42 -27.48
N LEU A 13 -15.44 -20.04 -27.12
CA LEU A 13 -16.02 -19.92 -25.78
C LEU A 13 -15.09 -20.47 -24.69
N ALA A 14 -14.44 -21.61 -24.95
CA ALA A 14 -13.45 -22.18 -24.02
C ALA A 14 -12.23 -21.31 -23.85
N VAL A 15 -11.72 -20.70 -24.93
CA VAL A 15 -10.58 -19.77 -24.87
C VAL A 15 -10.94 -18.48 -24.13
N VAL A 16 -12.13 -17.92 -24.36
CA VAL A 16 -12.61 -16.74 -23.64
C VAL A 16 -12.81 -17.04 -22.15
N LEU A 17 -13.34 -18.23 -21.81
CA LEU A 17 -13.49 -18.66 -20.42
C LEU A 17 -12.14 -18.88 -19.74
N CYS A 18 -11.14 -19.39 -20.46
CA CYS A 18 -9.79 -19.56 -19.95
C CYS A 18 -9.06 -18.22 -19.69
N LEU A 19 -9.31 -17.22 -20.53
CA LEU A 19 -8.74 -15.87 -20.38
C LEU A 19 -9.33 -15.10 -19.18
N LEU A 20 -10.58 -15.42 -18.78
CA LEU A 20 -11.21 -14.82 -17.59
C LEU A 20 -10.67 -15.37 -16.27
N VAL A 21 -10.01 -16.52 -16.26
CA VAL A 21 -9.46 -17.14 -15.04
C VAL A 21 -8.03 -16.69 -14.74
N LEU A 22 -7.35 -16.02 -15.69
CA LEU A 22 -5.98 -15.54 -15.52
C LEU A 22 -5.86 -14.13 -14.90
N SER A 23 -6.97 -13.48 -14.56
CA SER A 23 -6.91 -12.31 -13.68
C SER A 23 -6.80 -12.81 -12.23
N ALA A 24 -5.58 -13.18 -11.81
CA ALA A 24 -5.28 -13.21 -10.39
C ALA A 24 -5.59 -11.79 -9.84
N PRO A 25 -6.36 -11.65 -8.76
CA PRO A 25 -6.46 -10.34 -8.13
C PRO A 25 -5.04 -9.95 -7.74
N ALA A 26 -4.52 -8.87 -8.31
CA ALA A 26 -3.40 -8.17 -7.72
C ALA A 26 -3.81 -7.94 -6.26
N GLY A 27 -3.01 -8.44 -5.31
CA GLY A 27 -3.36 -8.38 -3.89
C GLY A 27 -3.72 -6.94 -3.54
N ALA A 28 -4.98 -6.70 -3.19
CA ALA A 28 -5.42 -5.35 -2.87
C ALA A 28 -4.71 -4.93 -1.59
N VAL A 29 -3.95 -3.85 -1.64
CA VAL A 29 -3.33 -3.27 -0.45
C VAL A 29 -4.40 -2.87 0.57
N VAL A 30 -4.05 -2.88 1.85
CA VAL A 30 -4.96 -2.47 2.93
C VAL A 30 -5.42 -1.04 2.72
N GLN A 31 -6.68 -0.77 3.05
CA GLN A 31 -7.28 0.56 2.90
C GLN A 31 -7.11 1.39 4.17
N PRO A 32 -6.96 2.72 4.07
CA PRO A 32 -6.90 3.58 5.25
C PRO A 32 -8.20 3.53 6.03
N ASN A 33 -8.10 3.65 7.34
CA ASN A 33 -9.24 3.87 8.25
C ASN A 33 -9.57 5.37 8.36
N SER A 34 -10.47 5.73 9.29
CA SER A 34 -10.87 7.13 9.53
C SER A 34 -9.72 8.02 10.01
N ASP A 35 -8.70 7.44 10.63
CA ASP A 35 -7.59 8.19 11.21
C ASP A 35 -6.47 8.46 10.21
N PHE A 36 -6.50 7.81 9.06
CA PHE A 36 -5.62 7.93 7.89
C PHE A 36 -4.11 7.71 8.19
N TYR A 37 -3.57 8.31 9.25
CA TYR A 37 -2.14 8.29 9.55
C TYR A 37 -1.67 7.02 10.24
N VAL A 38 -2.58 6.23 10.82
CA VAL A 38 -2.28 4.98 11.53
C VAL A 38 -3.30 3.93 11.14
N LEU A 39 -2.82 2.79 10.68
CA LEU A 39 -3.61 1.57 10.55
C LEU A 39 -2.87 0.45 11.28
N ASP A 40 -3.42 0.02 12.40
CA ASP A 40 -2.90 -1.11 13.18
C ASP A 40 -3.91 -2.25 13.18
N ASN A 41 -3.82 -3.14 12.20
CA ASN A 41 -4.72 -4.29 12.08
C ASN A 41 -4.42 -5.38 13.13
N GLU A 42 -3.20 -5.36 13.67
CA GLU A 42 -2.70 -6.40 14.58
C GLU A 42 -2.77 -5.99 16.06
N ASN A 43 -3.18 -4.74 16.33
CA ASN A 43 -3.28 -4.17 17.69
C ASN A 43 -1.96 -4.27 18.47
N VAL A 44 -0.84 -4.00 17.83
CA VAL A 44 0.49 -4.00 18.46
C VAL A 44 0.90 -2.62 18.97
N LEU A 45 0.27 -1.55 18.48
CA LEU A 45 0.50 -0.19 18.95
C LEU A 45 -0.38 0.11 20.16
N SER A 46 0.13 0.88 21.10
CA SER A 46 -0.70 1.42 22.17
C SER A 46 -1.55 2.59 21.66
N ALA A 47 -2.73 2.78 22.25
CA ALA A 47 -3.57 3.95 21.93
C ALA A 47 -2.85 5.30 22.13
N GLU A 48 -1.89 5.36 23.05
CA GLU A 48 -1.03 6.53 23.27
C GLU A 48 -0.09 6.75 22.08
N THR A 49 0.48 5.66 21.53
CA THR A 49 1.36 5.71 20.35
C THR A 49 0.58 6.14 19.11
N GLU A 50 -0.60 5.57 18.86
CA GLU A 50 -1.46 5.96 17.75
C GLU A 50 -1.83 7.44 17.83
N LYS A 51 -2.30 7.87 18.99
CA LYS A 51 -2.61 9.29 19.23
C LYS A 51 -1.41 10.19 18.99
N TYR A 52 -0.23 9.78 19.44
CA TYR A 52 1.01 10.55 19.21
C TYR A 52 1.29 10.73 17.70
N ILE A 53 1.16 9.66 16.92
CA ILE A 53 1.37 9.70 15.48
C ILE A 53 0.37 10.65 14.82
N ILE A 54 -0.91 10.58 15.19
CA ILE A 54 -1.96 11.45 14.67
C ILE A 54 -1.68 12.92 15.01
N ASP A 55 -1.41 13.23 16.27
CA ASP A 55 -1.15 14.59 16.73
C ASP A 55 0.09 15.20 16.02
N ARG A 56 1.13 14.38 15.78
CA ARG A 56 2.32 14.83 15.04
C ARG A 56 2.00 15.13 13.59
N ASN A 57 1.18 14.31 12.94
CA ASN A 57 0.77 14.54 11.56
C ASN A 57 -0.05 15.82 11.39
N LEU A 58 -0.96 16.13 12.30
CA LEU A 58 -1.70 17.38 12.27
C LEU A 58 -0.76 18.60 12.27
N ASN A 59 0.33 18.52 13.02
CA ASN A 59 1.36 19.55 13.05
C ASN A 59 2.17 19.58 11.74
N LEU A 60 2.60 18.41 11.23
CA LEU A 60 3.35 18.30 9.97
C LEU A 60 2.55 18.86 8.79
N VAL A 61 1.29 18.48 8.65
CA VAL A 61 0.40 18.96 7.59
C VAL A 61 0.28 20.48 7.63
N SER A 62 0.13 21.05 8.82
CA SER A 62 -0.10 22.49 8.98
C SER A 62 1.17 23.33 8.80
N ASN A 63 2.34 22.83 9.23
CA ASN A 63 3.56 23.63 9.34
C ASN A 63 4.69 23.20 8.38
N CYS A 64 4.56 22.01 7.76
CA CYS A 64 5.58 21.42 6.89
C CYS A 64 5.05 21.15 5.48
N LYS A 65 4.30 22.07 4.91
CA LYS A 65 3.79 22.02 3.53
C LYS A 65 3.02 20.73 3.19
N GLY A 66 2.21 20.25 4.13
CA GLY A 66 1.41 19.05 3.92
C GLY A 66 2.18 17.75 4.08
N ALA A 67 3.34 17.75 4.75
CA ALA A 67 4.09 16.53 5.04
C ALA A 67 3.26 15.56 5.90
N GLN A 68 3.39 14.27 5.63
CA GLN A 68 2.66 13.21 6.32
C GLN A 68 3.58 12.01 6.60
N VAL A 69 3.38 11.39 7.76
CA VAL A 69 3.99 10.10 8.11
C VAL A 69 2.87 9.12 8.41
N CYS A 70 2.70 8.11 7.58
CA CYS A 70 1.71 7.06 7.79
C CYS A 70 2.38 5.81 8.33
N VAL A 71 1.80 5.22 9.36
CA VAL A 71 2.23 3.96 9.96
C VAL A 71 1.17 2.90 9.68
N VAL A 72 1.59 1.79 9.08
CA VAL A 72 0.73 0.66 8.76
C VAL A 72 1.32 -0.59 9.38
N VAL A 73 0.52 -1.27 10.18
CA VAL A 73 0.82 -2.58 10.75
C VAL A 73 -0.18 -3.59 10.22
N THR A 74 0.31 -4.63 9.59
CA THR A 74 -0.49 -5.74 9.06
C THR A 74 0.25 -7.06 9.25
N ASP A 75 -0.45 -8.17 9.11
CA ASP A 75 0.13 -9.51 9.24
C ASP A 75 1.20 -9.77 8.17
N SER A 76 0.83 -9.66 6.90
CA SER A 76 1.70 -10.03 5.78
C SER A 76 1.36 -9.23 4.51
N THR A 77 2.20 -9.38 3.49
CA THR A 77 1.95 -8.88 2.13
C THR A 77 1.21 -9.89 1.24
N ASN A 78 0.78 -11.02 1.79
CA ASN A 78 0.21 -12.16 1.05
C ASN A 78 1.15 -12.70 -0.04
N GLY A 79 2.46 -12.71 0.23
CA GLY A 79 3.49 -13.23 -0.66
C GLY A 79 4.01 -12.26 -1.72
N GLN A 80 3.57 -11.00 -1.69
CA GLN A 80 4.15 -9.94 -2.50
C GLN A 80 5.47 -9.46 -1.89
N ASP A 81 6.39 -8.98 -2.71
CA ASP A 81 7.60 -8.30 -2.22
C ASP A 81 7.24 -7.08 -1.38
N ILE A 82 7.96 -6.87 -0.27
CA ILE A 82 7.63 -5.81 0.68
C ILE A 82 7.79 -4.40 0.09
N GLU A 83 8.78 -4.19 -0.78
CA GLU A 83 9.02 -2.91 -1.44
C GLU A 83 7.93 -2.61 -2.48
N GLU A 84 7.53 -3.63 -3.27
CA GLU A 84 6.43 -3.50 -4.21
C GLU A 84 5.12 -3.20 -3.48
N TYR A 85 4.81 -3.93 -2.42
CA TYR A 85 3.62 -3.71 -1.60
C TYR A 85 3.61 -2.30 -0.97
N ALA A 86 4.73 -1.86 -0.40
CA ALA A 86 4.86 -0.52 0.16
C ALA A 86 4.67 0.58 -0.90
N THR A 87 5.20 0.36 -2.12
CA THR A 87 5.02 1.28 -3.24
C THR A 87 3.57 1.41 -3.66
N GLU A 88 2.86 0.30 -3.79
CA GLU A 88 1.43 0.28 -4.11
C GLU A 88 0.61 0.97 -3.02
N LEU A 89 0.91 0.67 -1.75
CA LEU A 89 0.24 1.24 -0.59
C LEU A 89 0.46 2.76 -0.50
N PHE A 90 1.69 3.22 -0.65
CA PHE A 90 2.06 4.63 -0.65
C PHE A 90 1.29 5.43 -1.71
N ASN A 91 1.24 4.89 -2.92
CA ASN A 91 0.55 5.51 -4.05
C ASN A 91 -0.98 5.47 -3.89
N ALA A 92 -1.53 4.34 -3.43
CA ALA A 92 -2.96 4.17 -3.23
C ALA A 92 -3.51 5.11 -2.15
N TRP A 93 -2.75 5.34 -1.08
CA TRP A 93 -3.13 6.26 -0.02
C TRP A 93 -2.83 7.73 -0.37
N GLY A 94 -1.93 7.99 -1.31
CA GLY A 94 -1.52 9.35 -1.68
C GLY A 94 -0.85 10.09 -0.53
N ILE A 95 0.10 9.44 0.14
CA ILE A 95 0.76 9.93 1.36
C ILE A 95 1.62 11.16 1.05
N GLY A 96 1.39 12.25 1.78
CA GLY A 96 2.11 13.52 1.62
C GLY A 96 1.47 14.49 0.64
N SER A 97 2.10 15.64 0.46
CA SER A 97 1.68 16.66 -0.51
C SER A 97 2.05 16.24 -1.93
N LYS A 98 1.12 16.36 -2.87
CA LYS A 98 1.35 16.05 -4.29
C LYS A 98 2.35 17.00 -4.97
N THR A 99 2.63 18.15 -4.38
CA THR A 99 3.56 19.15 -4.92
C THR A 99 4.94 19.07 -4.31
N GLU A 100 5.04 18.60 -3.07
CA GLU A 100 6.29 18.50 -2.32
C GLU A 100 6.83 17.06 -2.28
N ASP A 101 6.01 16.05 -2.58
CA ASP A 101 6.33 14.62 -2.48
C ASP A 101 7.00 14.25 -1.14
N ASN A 102 6.46 14.80 -0.05
CA ASN A 102 7.02 14.81 1.29
C ASN A 102 6.31 13.87 2.26
N GLY A 103 5.76 12.78 1.76
CA GLY A 103 5.18 11.70 2.54
C GLY A 103 6.24 10.71 3.03
N VAL A 104 5.94 10.00 4.10
CA VAL A 104 6.69 8.82 4.57
C VAL A 104 5.70 7.72 4.92
N LEU A 105 5.92 6.52 4.43
CA LEU A 105 5.24 5.31 4.87
C LEU A 105 6.19 4.50 5.75
N ILE A 106 5.70 4.04 6.90
CA ILE A 106 6.34 3.05 7.75
C ILE A 106 5.43 1.83 7.77
N LEU A 107 5.85 0.74 7.18
CA LEU A 107 5.13 -0.52 7.08
C LEU A 107 5.77 -1.56 8.00
N PHE A 108 4.99 -2.19 8.87
CA PHE A 108 5.39 -3.33 9.68
C PHE A 108 4.59 -4.57 9.30
N LEU A 109 5.29 -5.69 9.16
CA LEU A 109 4.71 -7.02 8.92
C LEU A 109 4.97 -7.91 10.14
N THR A 110 3.91 -8.31 10.82
CA THR A 110 4.04 -9.05 12.08
C THR A 110 4.38 -10.53 11.90
N ASP A 111 3.92 -11.15 10.81
CA ASP A 111 4.20 -12.56 10.54
C ASP A 111 5.67 -12.81 10.16
N ASP A 112 6.29 -11.84 9.48
CA ASP A 112 7.66 -11.95 8.99
C ASP A 112 8.68 -11.23 9.90
N ASP A 113 8.22 -10.57 10.98
CA ASP A 113 9.03 -9.69 11.84
C ASP A 113 9.88 -8.72 11.00
N ASN A 114 9.26 -8.11 10.01
CA ASN A 114 9.90 -7.29 8.99
C ASN A 114 9.25 -5.92 8.90
N TYR A 115 9.99 -4.96 8.36
CA TYR A 115 9.48 -3.60 8.14
C TYR A 115 10.09 -2.96 6.90
N TRP A 116 9.40 -1.96 6.38
CA TRP A 116 9.87 -1.13 5.29
C TRP A 116 9.54 0.34 5.55
N ILE A 117 10.50 1.23 5.27
CA ILE A 117 10.30 2.67 5.36
C ILE A 117 10.47 3.25 3.96
N MET A 118 9.43 3.94 3.48
CA MET A 118 9.40 4.51 2.14
C MET A 118 9.20 6.02 2.23
N PRO A 119 10.23 6.84 1.96
CA PRO A 119 10.09 8.27 1.80
C PRO A 119 9.59 8.63 0.40
N GLY A 120 8.81 9.70 0.29
CA GLY A 120 8.51 10.33 -0.98
C GLY A 120 9.75 10.98 -1.60
N ILE A 121 9.74 11.17 -2.91
CA ILE A 121 10.88 11.68 -3.70
C ILE A 121 11.40 13.02 -3.15
N GLY A 122 10.50 13.88 -2.65
CA GLY A 122 10.89 15.17 -2.05
C GLY A 122 11.74 15.06 -0.79
N LEU A 123 11.77 13.89 -0.16
CA LEU A 123 12.52 13.65 1.09
C LEU A 123 13.79 12.82 0.90
N GLU A 124 14.04 12.23 -0.28
CA GLU A 124 15.20 11.35 -0.52
C GLU A 124 16.55 11.99 -0.20
N ARG A 125 16.66 13.31 -0.34
CA ARG A 125 17.89 14.04 0.01
C ARG A 125 18.09 14.23 1.50
N VAL A 126 17.03 14.14 2.29
CA VAL A 126 17.03 14.40 3.73
C VAL A 126 16.99 13.11 4.52
N LEU A 127 16.15 12.18 4.06
CA LEU A 127 16.00 10.84 4.62
C LEU A 127 16.78 9.86 3.72
N THR A 128 18.05 9.73 3.99
CA THR A 128 18.93 8.76 3.33
C THR A 128 18.98 7.48 4.17
N GLU A 129 19.46 6.38 3.59
CA GLU A 129 19.69 5.09 4.30
C GLU A 129 20.46 5.23 5.63
N ARG A 130 21.09 6.36 5.83
CA ARG A 130 21.85 6.68 7.04
C ARG A 130 20.95 7.17 8.19
N VAL A 131 19.72 7.57 7.87
CA VAL A 131 18.75 8.16 8.82
C VAL A 131 17.59 7.21 9.05
N LEU A 132 17.34 6.32 8.11
CA LEU A 132 16.32 5.27 8.15
C LEU A 132 16.90 3.99 8.76
#